data_6192242f6d114052f05ada1aa9f3bf92
#
_entry.id   6192242f6d114052f05ada1aa9f3bf92
#
_cell.length_a   1.000
_cell.length_b   1.000
_cell.length_c   1.000
_cell.angle_alpha   90.00
_cell.angle_beta   90.00
_cell.angle_gamma   90.00
#
_symmetry.space_group_name_H-M   'P 1'
#
loop_
_entity.id
_entity.type
_entity.pdbx_description
1 polymer ?
#
loop_
_entity_poly.entity_id
_entity_poly.type
_entity_poly.pdbx_seq_one_letter_code
_entity_poly.pdbx_strand_id
1 'polypeptide(L)'
;MRKPIIAGNWKMNGTIASGSILIEAFNSVLQDMELSCDVVVCPPFTAIERAVALTRNTAIEVGAQTMDYHDAGAFTGEISPLMLTEVGVNYVIIGHSERREYYGETDETVNAKIKSAFHHNLNPLVCVGESLEQREAGHTIDWITSQLKGALADIPKEQVSQLIIAYEPIWAIGTGKTATAEQAEEVCKAIRDYIRSLYDDDAADAVRIQYGGSVKSENALEILGEPNIDGALVGGASLVVDEFIDIIKAANQVSA
;
A
#
# COMPACT_ATOMS: atom_id res chain seq x y z
N MET A 1 17.84 7.10 6.00
CA MET A 1 17.15 6.28 4.96
C MET A 1 15.77 5.92 5.50
N ARG A 2 14.73 5.95 4.68
CA ARG A 2 13.37 5.55 5.10
C ARG A 2 13.28 4.03 5.21
N LYS A 3 12.59 3.52 6.23
CA LYS A 3 12.40 2.08 6.39
C LYS A 3 11.48 1.55 5.30
N PRO A 4 11.89 0.58 4.47
CA PRO A 4 11.02 0.02 3.45
C PRO A 4 9.78 -0.66 4.03
N ILE A 5 8.72 -0.75 3.20
CA ILE A 5 7.49 -1.47 3.56
C ILE A 5 7.03 -2.34 2.40
N ILE A 6 6.86 -3.64 2.64
CA ILE A 6 6.33 -4.60 1.68
C ILE A 6 4.94 -5.02 2.13
N ALA A 7 3.93 -4.57 1.38
CA ALA A 7 2.53 -4.84 1.68
C ALA A 7 1.92 -5.78 0.63
N GLY A 8 1.36 -6.90 1.05
CA GLY A 8 0.68 -7.87 0.20
C GLY A 8 -0.81 -7.59 0.13
N ASN A 9 -1.29 -7.02 -0.97
CA ASN A 9 -2.71 -6.88 -1.25
C ASN A 9 -3.24 -8.17 -1.88
N TRP A 10 -3.92 -8.99 -1.09
CA TRP A 10 -4.47 -10.27 -1.57
C TRP A 10 -5.68 -10.11 -2.48
N LYS A 11 -6.23 -8.90 -2.55
CA LYS A 11 -7.46 -8.64 -3.31
C LYS A 11 -8.57 -9.60 -2.89
N MET A 12 -9.43 -10.02 -3.80
CA MET A 12 -10.51 -10.97 -3.51
C MET A 12 -10.04 -12.42 -3.68
N ASN A 13 -8.98 -12.80 -2.94
CA ASN A 13 -8.43 -14.16 -3.00
C ASN A 13 -8.26 -14.76 -1.60
N GLY A 14 -8.47 -16.06 -1.53
CA GLY A 14 -8.28 -16.85 -0.33
C GLY A 14 -9.52 -16.93 0.56
N THR A 15 -9.63 -18.06 1.25
CA THR A 15 -10.55 -18.30 2.36
C THR A 15 -9.81 -18.19 3.68
N ILE A 16 -10.52 -18.26 4.81
CA ILE A 16 -9.87 -18.32 6.12
C ILE A 16 -8.84 -19.46 6.20
N ALA A 17 -9.20 -20.64 5.67
CA ALA A 17 -8.32 -21.82 5.71
C ALA A 17 -7.06 -21.63 4.85
N SER A 18 -7.22 -21.26 3.58
CA SER A 18 -6.06 -21.05 2.69
C SER A 18 -5.19 -19.85 3.11
N GLY A 19 -5.81 -18.77 3.60
CA GLY A 19 -5.10 -17.62 4.13
C GLY A 19 -4.30 -17.97 5.40
N SER A 20 -4.85 -18.82 6.28
CA SER A 20 -4.12 -19.31 7.45
C SER A 20 -2.85 -20.07 7.05
N ILE A 21 -2.96 -21.00 6.09
CA ILE A 21 -1.81 -21.77 5.59
C ILE A 21 -0.73 -20.84 5.02
N LEU A 22 -1.14 -19.82 4.27
CA LEU A 22 -0.21 -18.86 3.67
C LEU A 22 0.52 -18.03 4.74
N ILE A 23 -0.19 -17.52 5.74
CA ILE A 23 0.41 -16.76 6.85
C ILE A 23 1.34 -17.64 7.68
N GLU A 24 0.96 -18.87 7.99
CA GLU A 24 1.80 -19.81 8.73
C GLU A 24 3.10 -20.13 7.96
N ALA A 25 3.02 -20.26 6.64
CA ALA A 25 4.19 -20.43 5.79
C ALA A 25 5.11 -19.19 5.79
N PHE A 26 4.55 -17.98 5.72
CA PHE A 26 5.34 -16.74 5.86
C PHE A 26 6.02 -16.68 7.23
N ASN A 27 5.28 -16.88 8.31
CA ASN A 27 5.82 -16.87 9.66
C ASN A 27 6.98 -17.87 9.83
N SER A 28 6.83 -19.08 9.27
CA SER A 28 7.86 -20.12 9.34
C SER A 28 9.19 -19.70 8.71
N VAL A 29 9.15 -18.87 7.67
CA VAL A 29 10.38 -18.37 7.02
C VAL A 29 10.89 -17.10 7.69
N LEU A 30 10.00 -16.16 8.00
CA LEU A 30 10.38 -14.83 8.49
C LEU A 30 10.87 -14.84 9.94
N GLN A 31 10.48 -15.83 10.77
CA GLN A 31 10.93 -15.93 12.16
C GLN A 31 12.46 -16.05 12.32
N ASP A 32 13.14 -16.60 11.31
CA ASP A 32 14.58 -16.82 11.31
C ASP A 32 15.34 -15.71 10.53
N MET A 33 14.62 -14.66 10.08
CA MET A 33 15.19 -13.55 9.32
C MET A 33 15.30 -12.29 10.19
N GLU A 34 16.41 -11.59 10.07
CA GLU A 34 16.51 -10.22 10.54
C GLU A 34 15.90 -9.29 9.47
N LEU A 35 14.83 -8.58 9.84
CA LEU A 35 14.08 -7.74 8.92
C LEU A 35 14.42 -6.26 9.11
N SER A 36 14.85 -5.62 8.03
CA SER A 36 15.04 -4.17 7.94
C SER A 36 13.86 -3.42 7.30
N CYS A 37 12.79 -4.14 6.92
CA CYS A 37 11.56 -3.60 6.35
C CYS A 37 10.33 -3.96 7.18
N ASP A 38 9.24 -3.21 7.00
CA ASP A 38 7.92 -3.58 7.50
C ASP A 38 7.28 -4.58 6.54
N VAL A 39 6.63 -5.62 7.08
CA VAL A 39 5.91 -6.63 6.29
C VAL A 39 4.44 -6.59 6.66
N VAL A 40 3.57 -6.32 5.68
CA VAL A 40 2.13 -6.20 5.88
C VAL A 40 1.40 -7.17 4.96
N VAL A 41 0.36 -7.83 5.47
CA VAL A 41 -0.57 -8.62 4.65
C VAL A 41 -1.97 -8.03 4.75
N CYS A 42 -2.62 -7.85 3.61
CA CYS A 42 -3.98 -7.31 3.51
C CYS A 42 -4.92 -8.37 2.92
N PRO A 43 -5.40 -9.32 3.75
CA PRO A 43 -6.33 -10.35 3.31
C PRO A 43 -7.75 -9.80 3.09
N PRO A 44 -8.67 -10.56 2.46
CA PRO A 44 -10.09 -10.25 2.47
C PRO A 44 -10.62 -10.05 3.90
N PHE A 45 -11.61 -9.15 4.06
CA PHE A 45 -12.16 -8.80 5.37
C PHE A 45 -12.54 -10.02 6.23
N THR A 46 -13.15 -11.06 5.61
CA THR A 46 -13.56 -12.28 6.30
C THR A 46 -12.42 -13.09 6.94
N ALA A 47 -11.18 -12.83 6.56
CA ALA A 47 -9.99 -13.51 7.08
C ALA A 47 -9.14 -12.63 8.02
N ILE A 48 -9.48 -11.34 8.21
CA ILE A 48 -8.66 -10.38 8.98
C ILE A 48 -8.47 -10.83 10.42
N GLU A 49 -9.55 -11.15 11.14
CA GLU A 49 -9.46 -11.56 12.56
C GLU A 49 -8.54 -12.79 12.73
N ARG A 50 -8.67 -13.77 11.82
CA ARG A 50 -7.80 -14.94 11.82
C ARG A 50 -6.35 -14.59 11.48
N ALA A 51 -6.13 -13.68 10.53
CA ALA A 51 -4.80 -13.20 10.17
C ALA A 51 -4.12 -12.53 11.37
N VAL A 52 -4.80 -11.62 12.05
CA VAL A 52 -4.29 -10.96 13.27
C VAL A 52 -3.96 -11.98 14.36
N ALA A 53 -4.80 -13.00 14.56
CA ALA A 53 -4.52 -14.05 15.55
C ALA A 53 -3.24 -14.84 15.22
N LEU A 54 -2.96 -15.09 13.93
CA LEU A 54 -1.78 -15.85 13.48
C LEU A 54 -0.50 -15.01 13.42
N THR A 55 -0.61 -13.68 13.32
CA THR A 55 0.55 -12.78 13.25
C THR A 55 0.90 -12.15 14.59
N ARG A 56 0.13 -12.44 15.65
CA ARG A 56 0.42 -11.95 16.99
C ARG A 56 1.82 -12.41 17.43
N ASN A 57 2.67 -11.46 17.78
CA ASN A 57 4.08 -11.70 18.16
C ASN A 57 4.98 -12.20 17.00
N THR A 58 4.62 -11.94 15.77
CA THR A 58 5.49 -12.15 14.59
C THR A 58 5.89 -10.80 13.98
N ALA A 59 6.71 -10.83 12.95
CA ALA A 59 7.12 -9.63 12.22
C ALA A 59 6.08 -9.16 11.18
N ILE A 60 4.97 -9.89 11.01
CA ILE A 60 3.94 -9.56 10.03
C ILE A 60 2.85 -8.73 10.71
N GLU A 61 2.53 -7.59 10.10
CA GLU A 61 1.38 -6.78 10.46
C GLU A 61 0.20 -7.01 9.52
N VAL A 62 -1.01 -6.69 9.96
CA VAL A 62 -2.22 -6.90 9.17
C VAL A 62 -2.82 -5.58 8.75
N GLY A 63 -3.17 -5.47 7.46
CA GLY A 63 -3.90 -4.38 6.87
C GLY A 63 -5.28 -4.80 6.37
N ALA A 64 -6.16 -3.81 6.22
CA ALA A 64 -7.43 -3.96 5.51
C ALA A 64 -7.32 -3.45 4.08
N GLN A 65 -8.12 -4.01 3.17
CA GLN A 65 -8.12 -3.61 1.74
C GLN A 65 -8.93 -2.34 1.47
N THR A 66 -9.78 -1.94 2.40
CA THR A 66 -10.55 -0.70 2.44
C THR A 66 -11.22 -0.55 3.80
N MET A 67 -11.82 0.61 4.05
CA MET A 67 -12.74 0.86 5.15
C MET A 67 -13.76 1.93 4.74
N ASP A 68 -14.83 2.08 5.49
CA ASP A 68 -15.67 3.27 5.48
C ASP A 68 -15.03 4.39 6.31
N TYR A 69 -15.44 5.63 6.12
CA TYR A 69 -14.97 6.76 6.91
C TYR A 69 -15.90 7.13 8.07
N HIS A 70 -17.06 6.49 8.19
CA HIS A 70 -17.99 6.63 9.31
C HIS A 70 -17.70 5.60 10.40
N ASP A 71 -17.92 5.99 11.65
CA ASP A 71 -17.72 5.11 12.80
C ASP A 71 -18.83 4.06 12.92
N ALA A 72 -20.06 4.44 12.59
CA ALA A 72 -21.25 3.59 12.61
C ALA A 72 -22.38 4.24 11.83
N GLY A 73 -23.42 3.48 11.51
CA GLY A 73 -24.62 4.01 10.87
C GLY A 73 -25.30 3.06 9.89
N ALA A 74 -26.17 3.62 9.06
CA ALA A 74 -26.95 2.89 8.07
C ALA A 74 -26.14 2.69 6.77
N PHE A 75 -24.99 2.01 6.86
CA PHE A 75 -24.05 1.75 5.79
C PHE A 75 -23.93 0.23 5.57
N THR A 76 -25.00 -0.41 5.15
CA THR A 76 -25.09 -1.87 5.03
C THR A 76 -23.97 -2.46 4.18
N GLY A 77 -23.15 -3.33 4.80
CA GLY A 77 -22.02 -4.00 4.15
C GLY A 77 -20.67 -3.32 4.31
N GLU A 78 -20.62 -2.07 4.81
CA GLU A 78 -19.37 -1.34 5.05
C GLU A 78 -18.71 -1.75 6.38
N ILE A 79 -17.43 -1.53 6.45
CA ILE A 79 -16.57 -1.84 7.61
C ILE A 79 -16.04 -0.54 8.18
N SER A 80 -16.38 -0.25 9.44
CA SER A 80 -15.92 0.97 10.10
C SER A 80 -14.47 0.86 10.57
N PRO A 81 -13.75 2.00 10.77
CA PRO A 81 -12.42 1.99 11.36
C PRO A 81 -12.40 1.39 12.77
N LEU A 82 -13.46 1.57 13.56
CA LEU A 82 -13.59 0.97 14.90
C LEU A 82 -13.58 -0.55 14.86
N MET A 83 -14.29 -1.16 13.87
CA MET A 83 -14.30 -2.60 13.67
C MET A 83 -12.91 -3.13 13.31
N LEU A 84 -12.12 -2.38 12.53
CA LEU A 84 -10.77 -2.76 12.14
C LEU A 84 -9.79 -2.65 13.31
N THR A 85 -9.85 -1.58 14.07
CA THR A 85 -8.96 -1.39 15.24
C THR A 85 -9.26 -2.39 16.35
N GLU A 86 -10.54 -2.73 16.58
CA GLU A 86 -10.94 -3.75 17.57
C GLU A 86 -10.29 -5.11 17.28
N VAL A 87 -10.26 -5.54 16.02
CA VAL A 87 -9.63 -6.80 15.65
C VAL A 87 -8.11 -6.74 15.58
N GLY A 88 -7.50 -5.54 15.65
CA GLY A 88 -6.05 -5.35 15.69
C GLY A 88 -5.40 -5.10 14.34
N VAL A 89 -6.12 -4.50 13.40
CA VAL A 89 -5.57 -4.02 12.13
C VAL A 89 -4.73 -2.75 12.35
N ASN A 90 -3.60 -2.66 11.67
CA ASN A 90 -2.66 -1.53 11.76
C ASN A 90 -2.65 -0.65 10.51
N TYR A 91 -2.95 -1.23 9.35
CA TYR A 91 -2.88 -0.55 8.05
C TYR A 91 -4.20 -0.63 7.30
N VAL A 92 -4.44 0.32 6.41
CA VAL A 92 -5.60 0.27 5.51
C VAL A 92 -5.24 0.80 4.13
N ILE A 93 -5.55 0.04 3.09
CA ILE A 93 -5.44 0.48 1.70
C ILE A 93 -6.62 1.41 1.39
N ILE A 94 -6.33 2.58 0.83
CA ILE A 94 -7.32 3.62 0.51
C ILE A 94 -7.11 4.08 -0.93
N GLY A 95 -8.17 4.17 -1.71
CA GLY A 95 -8.11 4.71 -3.07
C GLY A 95 -7.48 3.77 -4.10
N HIS A 96 -7.40 2.45 -3.82
CA HIS A 96 -6.89 1.49 -4.79
C HIS A 96 -7.61 1.62 -6.13
N SER A 97 -6.87 1.48 -7.25
CA SER A 97 -7.39 1.66 -8.61
C SER A 97 -8.67 0.87 -8.89
N GLU A 98 -8.76 -0.39 -8.45
CA GLU A 98 -9.97 -1.21 -8.59
C GLU A 98 -11.18 -0.60 -7.85
N ARG A 99 -10.96 0.07 -6.71
CA ARG A 99 -12.06 0.71 -5.97
C ARG A 99 -12.50 2.01 -6.61
N ARG A 100 -11.57 2.75 -7.19
CA ARG A 100 -11.90 3.94 -8.00
C ARG A 100 -12.70 3.57 -9.23
N GLU A 101 -12.27 2.54 -9.95
CA GLU A 101 -12.88 2.11 -11.21
C GLU A 101 -14.22 1.40 -11.02
N TYR A 102 -14.29 0.42 -10.09
CA TYR A 102 -15.46 -0.46 -9.99
C TYR A 102 -16.47 -0.04 -8.91
N TYR A 103 -16.02 0.73 -7.92
CA TYR A 103 -16.84 1.08 -6.75
C TYR A 103 -16.99 2.59 -6.53
N GLY A 104 -16.54 3.41 -7.49
CA GLY A 104 -16.77 4.85 -7.50
C GLY A 104 -16.05 5.60 -6.37
N GLU A 105 -14.92 5.10 -5.88
CA GLU A 105 -14.12 5.81 -4.87
C GLU A 105 -13.46 7.04 -5.52
N THR A 106 -13.70 8.22 -4.96
CA THR A 106 -13.21 9.52 -5.48
C THR A 106 -12.11 10.08 -4.57
N ASP A 107 -11.44 11.15 -5.00
CA ASP A 107 -10.43 11.81 -4.19
C ASP A 107 -11.01 12.41 -2.89
N GLU A 108 -12.28 12.85 -2.92
CA GLU A 108 -13.00 13.33 -1.74
C GLU A 108 -13.25 12.20 -0.74
N THR A 109 -13.68 11.02 -1.21
CA THR A 109 -13.88 9.86 -0.33
C THR A 109 -12.55 9.31 0.18
N VAL A 110 -11.50 9.35 -0.64
CA VAL A 110 -10.13 9.01 -0.22
C VAL A 110 -9.66 9.95 0.89
N ASN A 111 -9.83 11.26 0.73
CA ASN A 111 -9.50 12.25 1.76
C ASN A 111 -10.26 11.99 3.07
N ALA A 112 -11.58 11.75 3.00
CA ALA A 112 -12.38 11.42 4.18
C ALA A 112 -11.87 10.16 4.89
N LYS A 113 -11.50 9.12 4.14
CA LYS A 113 -10.93 7.88 4.68
C LYS A 113 -9.55 8.10 5.31
N ILE A 114 -8.69 8.92 4.71
CA ILE A 114 -7.38 9.27 5.30
C ILE A 114 -7.57 9.94 6.67
N LYS A 115 -8.46 10.95 6.76
CA LYS A 115 -8.77 11.64 8.00
C LYS A 115 -9.30 10.68 9.06
N SER A 116 -10.22 9.80 8.68
CA SER A 116 -10.78 8.78 9.57
C SER A 116 -9.73 7.76 10.01
N ALA A 117 -8.85 7.29 9.11
CA ALA A 117 -7.77 6.37 9.44
C ALA A 117 -6.86 6.95 10.52
N PHE A 118 -6.39 8.19 10.35
CA PHE A 118 -5.56 8.85 11.37
C PHE A 118 -6.30 9.08 12.68
N HIS A 119 -7.58 9.43 12.64
CA HIS A 119 -8.38 9.59 13.84
C HIS A 119 -8.45 8.31 14.69
N HIS A 120 -8.42 7.15 14.04
CA HIS A 120 -8.48 5.84 14.66
C HIS A 120 -7.11 5.13 14.77
N ASN A 121 -5.99 5.84 14.58
CA ASN A 121 -4.62 5.31 14.66
C ASN A 121 -4.35 4.15 13.67
N LEU A 122 -4.99 4.17 12.51
CA LEU A 122 -4.66 3.31 11.39
C LEU A 122 -3.64 4.00 10.47
N ASN A 123 -2.71 3.24 9.92
CA ASN A 123 -1.72 3.73 8.96
C ASN A 123 -2.29 3.63 7.53
N PRO A 124 -2.62 4.74 6.85
CA PRO A 124 -3.17 4.68 5.51
C PRO A 124 -2.10 4.40 4.45
N LEU A 125 -2.38 3.40 3.58
CA LEU A 125 -1.69 3.18 2.31
C LEU A 125 -2.56 3.78 1.19
N VAL A 126 -2.19 4.96 0.73
CA VAL A 126 -3.00 5.76 -0.21
C VAL A 126 -2.55 5.49 -1.64
N CYS A 127 -3.44 4.95 -2.45
CA CYS A 127 -3.15 4.61 -3.84
C CYS A 127 -3.47 5.78 -4.78
N VAL A 128 -2.52 6.05 -5.68
CA VAL A 128 -2.66 6.98 -6.80
C VAL A 128 -2.12 6.32 -8.06
N GLY A 129 -2.68 6.64 -9.21
CA GLY A 129 -2.24 5.99 -10.44
C GLY A 129 -2.94 6.52 -11.69
N GLU A 130 -2.29 6.36 -12.83
CA GLU A 130 -2.77 6.77 -14.14
C GLU A 130 -3.14 5.58 -15.04
N SER A 131 -4.10 5.82 -15.93
CA SER A 131 -4.44 4.89 -17.00
C SER A 131 -3.40 4.92 -18.14
N LEU A 132 -3.47 3.93 -19.03
CA LEU A 132 -2.63 3.91 -20.23
C LEU A 132 -2.87 5.14 -21.11
N GLU A 133 -4.11 5.57 -21.27
CA GLU A 133 -4.48 6.74 -22.06
C GLU A 133 -3.82 8.02 -21.51
N GLN A 134 -3.85 8.20 -20.18
CA GLN A 134 -3.21 9.35 -19.53
C GLN A 134 -1.70 9.32 -19.70
N ARG A 135 -1.08 8.13 -19.62
CA ARG A 135 0.36 7.99 -19.81
C ARG A 135 0.77 8.28 -21.26
N GLU A 136 0.08 7.71 -22.23
CA GLU A 136 0.36 7.94 -23.65
C GLU A 136 0.12 9.39 -24.08
N ALA A 137 -0.81 10.10 -23.42
CA ALA A 137 -1.06 11.53 -23.62
C ALA A 137 -0.04 12.43 -22.90
N GLY A 138 0.90 11.88 -22.10
CA GLY A 138 1.89 12.65 -21.36
C GLY A 138 1.32 13.36 -20.12
N HIS A 139 0.17 12.93 -19.61
CA HIS A 139 -0.53 13.55 -18.47
C HIS A 139 -0.30 12.85 -17.14
N THR A 140 0.64 11.88 -17.04
CA THR A 140 0.91 11.09 -15.85
C THR A 140 1.08 11.96 -14.60
N ILE A 141 2.03 12.89 -14.63
CA ILE A 141 2.38 13.71 -13.46
C ILE A 141 1.24 14.64 -13.06
N ASP A 142 0.59 15.29 -14.03
CA ASP A 142 -0.56 16.18 -13.78
C ASP A 142 -1.72 15.40 -13.14
N TRP A 143 -1.96 14.18 -13.60
CA TRP A 143 -3.01 13.32 -13.06
C TRP A 143 -2.70 12.89 -11.63
N ILE A 144 -1.50 12.36 -11.38
CA ILE A 144 -1.06 11.92 -10.05
C ILE A 144 -1.09 13.08 -9.05
N THR A 145 -0.59 14.25 -9.43
CA THR A 145 -0.61 15.44 -8.57
C THR A 145 -2.02 15.93 -8.29
N SER A 146 -2.93 15.81 -9.26
CA SER A 146 -4.35 16.12 -9.05
C SER A 146 -5.00 15.19 -8.02
N GLN A 147 -4.76 13.88 -8.11
CA GLN A 147 -5.23 12.91 -7.12
C GLN A 147 -4.66 13.21 -5.72
N LEU A 148 -3.36 13.49 -5.63
CA LEU A 148 -2.73 13.85 -4.36
C LEU A 148 -3.29 15.15 -3.78
N LYS A 149 -3.54 16.15 -4.62
CA LYS A 149 -4.15 17.41 -4.18
C LYS A 149 -5.52 17.19 -3.53
N GLY A 150 -6.36 16.36 -4.14
CA GLY A 150 -7.67 16.02 -3.58
C GLY A 150 -7.54 15.17 -2.31
N ALA A 151 -6.74 14.11 -2.36
CA ALA A 151 -6.55 13.18 -1.25
C ALA A 151 -5.95 13.84 -0.01
N LEU A 152 -5.05 14.80 -0.15
CA LEU A 152 -4.31 15.45 0.93
C LEU A 152 -4.91 16.79 1.37
N ALA A 153 -6.07 17.19 0.86
CA ALA A 153 -6.73 18.43 1.25
C ALA A 153 -6.95 18.48 2.77
N ASP A 154 -6.41 19.53 3.42
CA ASP A 154 -6.51 19.76 4.87
C ASP A 154 -5.92 18.63 5.75
N ILE A 155 -5.01 17.80 5.22
CA ILE A 155 -4.25 16.86 6.03
C ILE A 155 -3.03 17.60 6.59
N PRO A 156 -2.83 17.62 7.94
CA PRO A 156 -1.69 18.34 8.53
C PRO A 156 -0.35 17.62 8.23
N LYS A 157 0.73 18.41 8.23
CA LYS A 157 2.11 17.93 7.92
C LYS A 157 2.49 16.67 8.73
N GLU A 158 2.16 16.68 10.01
CA GLU A 158 2.52 15.60 10.95
C GLU A 158 1.86 14.28 10.55
N GLN A 159 0.67 14.33 9.95
CA GLN A 159 -0.02 13.15 9.42
C GLN A 159 0.54 12.75 8.06
N VAL A 160 0.82 13.71 7.18
CA VAL A 160 1.43 13.42 5.86
C VAL A 160 2.77 12.73 6.02
N SER A 161 3.58 13.12 6.99
CA SER A 161 4.86 12.48 7.30
C SER A 161 4.74 10.99 7.68
N GLN A 162 3.55 10.53 8.05
CA GLN A 162 3.26 9.15 8.42
C GLN A 162 2.56 8.36 7.29
N LEU A 163 2.19 9.04 6.19
CA LEU A 163 1.54 8.41 5.05
C LEU A 163 2.45 7.41 4.34
N ILE A 164 1.82 6.41 3.77
CA ILE A 164 2.41 5.55 2.75
C ILE A 164 1.62 5.81 1.47
N ILE A 165 2.31 6.21 0.41
CA ILE A 165 1.68 6.46 -0.90
C ILE A 165 2.10 5.32 -1.83
N ALA A 166 1.11 4.63 -2.42
CA ALA A 166 1.35 3.57 -3.39
C ALA A 166 1.07 4.11 -4.81
N TYR A 167 2.11 4.18 -5.63
CA TYR A 167 1.98 4.50 -7.04
C TYR A 167 1.58 3.28 -7.84
N GLU A 168 0.41 3.32 -8.44
CA GLU A 168 -0.15 2.25 -9.27
C GLU A 168 -0.16 2.67 -10.76
N PRO A 169 0.82 2.25 -11.59
CA PRO A 169 0.66 2.33 -13.04
C PRO A 169 -0.45 1.35 -13.46
N ILE A 170 -1.70 1.83 -13.55
CA ILE A 170 -2.90 0.97 -13.76
C ILE A 170 -2.74 0.12 -15.02
N TRP A 171 -2.09 0.68 -16.05
CA TRP A 171 -1.77 0.00 -17.31
C TRP A 171 -0.80 -1.19 -17.16
N ALA A 172 -0.10 -1.29 -16.03
CA ALA A 172 0.84 -2.38 -15.72
C ALA A 172 0.29 -3.35 -14.65
N ILE A 173 -0.97 -3.21 -14.22
CA ILE A 173 -1.58 -4.08 -13.22
C ILE A 173 -2.36 -5.20 -13.91
N GLY A 174 -1.89 -6.46 -13.78
CA GLY A 174 -2.63 -7.62 -14.32
C GLY A 174 -2.66 -7.74 -15.85
N THR A 175 -1.96 -6.88 -16.57
CA THR A 175 -1.97 -6.82 -18.04
C THR A 175 -0.82 -7.61 -18.69
N GLY A 176 0.14 -8.08 -17.88
CA GLY A 176 1.39 -8.66 -18.37
C GLY A 176 2.45 -7.62 -18.79
N LYS A 177 2.11 -6.33 -18.80
CA LYS A 177 3.08 -5.23 -18.94
C LYS A 177 3.67 -4.89 -17.58
N THR A 178 4.93 -4.46 -17.56
CA THR A 178 5.62 -3.95 -16.37
C THR A 178 6.19 -2.58 -16.69
N ALA A 179 6.12 -1.63 -15.76
CA ALA A 179 6.92 -0.43 -15.86
C ALA A 179 8.39 -0.78 -15.62
N THR A 180 9.32 -0.07 -16.24
CA THR A 180 10.74 -0.18 -15.89
C THR A 180 10.99 0.48 -14.54
N ALA A 181 12.13 0.19 -13.90
CA ALA A 181 12.51 0.81 -12.64
C ALA A 181 12.60 2.33 -12.79
N GLU A 182 13.18 2.82 -13.89
CA GLU A 182 13.28 4.25 -14.18
C GLU A 182 11.90 4.91 -14.36
N GLN A 183 10.94 4.22 -14.99
CA GLN A 183 9.57 4.72 -15.13
C GLN A 183 8.84 4.81 -13.79
N ALA A 184 9.09 3.84 -12.91
CA ALA A 184 8.55 3.85 -11.55
C ALA A 184 9.18 4.97 -10.71
N GLU A 185 10.50 5.11 -10.79
CA GLU A 185 11.28 6.15 -10.10
C GLU A 185 10.85 7.55 -10.53
N GLU A 186 10.67 7.80 -11.83
CA GLU A 186 10.20 9.09 -12.36
C GLU A 186 8.94 9.57 -11.63
N VAL A 187 7.95 8.70 -11.49
CA VAL A 187 6.67 9.05 -10.87
C VAL A 187 6.79 9.10 -9.35
N CYS A 188 7.48 8.17 -8.72
CA CYS A 188 7.69 8.19 -7.27
C CYS A 188 8.47 9.44 -6.84
N LYS A 189 9.46 9.85 -7.61
CA LYS A 189 10.16 11.13 -7.42
C LYS A 189 9.21 12.32 -7.55
N ALA A 190 8.39 12.36 -8.59
CA ALA A 190 7.42 13.44 -8.78
C ALA A 190 6.39 13.53 -7.63
N ILE A 191 5.93 12.38 -7.10
CA ILE A 191 5.10 12.33 -5.90
C ILE A 191 5.82 12.98 -4.71
N ARG A 192 7.06 12.62 -4.46
CA ARG A 192 7.88 13.18 -3.36
C ARG A 192 8.11 14.66 -3.53
N ASP A 193 8.45 15.11 -4.74
CA ASP A 193 8.64 16.53 -5.04
C ASP A 193 7.35 17.33 -4.88
N TYR A 194 6.19 16.74 -5.21
CA TYR A 194 4.90 17.37 -4.98
C TYR A 194 4.59 17.51 -3.48
N ILE A 195 4.84 16.48 -2.66
CA ILE A 195 4.73 16.57 -1.19
C ILE A 195 5.61 17.68 -0.65
N ARG A 196 6.86 17.79 -1.14
CA ARG A 196 7.80 18.87 -0.77
C ARG A 196 7.23 20.24 -1.08
N SER A 197 6.58 20.40 -2.22
CA SER A 197 5.98 21.67 -2.64
C SER A 197 4.75 22.06 -1.83
N LEU A 198 3.98 21.07 -1.34
CA LEU A 198 2.78 21.32 -0.53
C LEU A 198 3.10 21.58 0.95
N TYR A 199 4.14 20.96 1.46
CA TYR A 199 4.51 21.00 2.88
C TYR A 199 5.94 21.52 3.03
N ASP A 200 6.92 20.63 3.08
CA ASP A 200 8.35 20.96 3.17
C ASP A 200 9.24 19.72 2.93
N ASP A 201 10.54 19.89 3.08
CA ASP A 201 11.55 18.83 2.94
C ASP A 201 11.35 17.72 3.98
N ASP A 202 11.07 18.07 5.24
CA ASP A 202 10.92 17.08 6.32
C ASP A 202 9.75 16.12 6.04
N ALA A 203 8.60 16.63 5.58
CA ALA A 203 7.46 15.82 5.21
C ALA A 203 7.78 14.94 3.99
N ALA A 204 8.41 15.50 2.98
CA ALA A 204 8.79 14.77 1.77
C ALA A 204 9.82 13.66 2.05
N ASP A 205 10.74 13.90 2.99
CA ASP A 205 11.76 12.94 3.37
C ASP A 205 11.24 11.87 4.34
N ALA A 206 10.13 12.12 5.03
CA ALA A 206 9.50 11.18 5.94
C ALA A 206 8.48 10.27 5.26
N VAL A 207 7.69 10.78 4.29
CA VAL A 207 6.67 9.98 3.58
C VAL A 207 7.30 8.79 2.86
N ARG A 208 6.69 7.62 3.00
CA ARG A 208 7.12 6.40 2.30
C ARG A 208 6.32 6.24 1.01
N ILE A 209 7.01 5.93 -0.08
CA ILE A 209 6.39 5.76 -1.39
C ILE A 209 6.65 4.32 -1.86
N GLN A 210 5.57 3.57 -2.08
CA GLN A 210 5.60 2.22 -2.62
C GLN A 210 5.35 2.24 -4.12
N TYR A 211 5.98 1.31 -4.83
CA TYR A 211 5.56 0.95 -6.17
C TYR A 211 4.45 -0.11 -6.12
N GLY A 212 3.32 0.17 -6.74
CA GLY A 212 2.11 -0.68 -6.75
C GLY A 212 1.81 -1.34 -8.09
N GLY A 213 2.74 -1.34 -9.02
CA GLY A 213 2.64 -2.10 -10.26
C GLY A 213 3.03 -3.56 -10.11
N SER A 214 3.38 -4.22 -11.21
CA SER A 214 3.78 -5.64 -11.21
C SER A 214 5.18 -5.81 -10.61
N VAL A 215 5.23 -6.23 -9.34
CA VAL A 215 6.47 -6.62 -8.65
C VAL A 215 6.53 -8.13 -8.52
N LYS A 216 7.68 -8.72 -8.85
CA LYS A 216 8.02 -10.12 -8.73
C LYS A 216 9.43 -10.27 -8.16
N SER A 217 9.79 -11.48 -7.74
CA SER A 217 11.16 -11.80 -7.28
C SER A 217 12.25 -11.34 -8.26
N GLU A 218 11.98 -11.46 -9.56
CA GLU A 218 12.95 -11.17 -10.64
C GLU A 218 13.29 -9.67 -10.79
N ASN A 219 12.33 -8.75 -10.51
CA ASN A 219 12.50 -7.30 -10.70
C ASN A 219 12.52 -6.50 -9.39
N ALA A 220 12.26 -7.15 -8.26
CA ALA A 220 12.11 -6.48 -6.97
C ALA A 220 13.37 -5.71 -6.57
N LEU A 221 14.57 -6.31 -6.73
CA LEU A 221 15.81 -5.67 -6.34
C LEU A 221 16.11 -4.40 -7.14
N GLU A 222 15.85 -4.42 -8.44
CA GLU A 222 16.03 -3.27 -9.33
C GLU A 222 15.08 -2.13 -8.96
N ILE A 223 13.78 -2.43 -8.81
CA ILE A 223 12.76 -1.44 -8.48
C ILE A 223 12.99 -0.86 -7.07
N LEU A 224 13.22 -1.70 -6.08
CA LEU A 224 13.42 -1.28 -4.69
C LEU A 224 14.77 -0.59 -4.46
N GLY A 225 15.71 -0.74 -5.39
CA GLY A 225 17.00 -0.01 -5.39
C GLY A 225 16.90 1.45 -5.78
N GLU A 226 15.75 1.89 -6.30
CA GLU A 226 15.55 3.27 -6.73
C GLU A 226 15.39 4.24 -5.53
N PRO A 227 15.97 5.44 -5.58
CA PRO A 227 16.11 6.34 -4.42
C PRO A 227 14.78 6.87 -3.86
N ASN A 228 13.71 6.92 -4.67
CA ASN A 228 12.42 7.42 -4.24
C ASN A 228 11.37 6.31 -4.05
N ILE A 229 11.76 5.04 -4.16
CA ILE A 229 10.89 3.88 -3.93
C ILE A 229 11.22 3.26 -2.56
N ASP A 230 10.29 3.36 -1.63
CA ASP A 230 10.43 2.91 -0.24
C ASP A 230 9.69 1.59 0.02
N GLY A 231 9.43 0.80 -1.01
CA GLY A 231 8.75 -0.49 -0.86
C GLY A 231 7.81 -0.83 -1.99
N ALA A 232 6.96 -1.83 -1.76
CA ALA A 232 6.03 -2.32 -2.77
C ALA A 232 4.66 -2.66 -2.19
N LEU A 233 3.62 -2.33 -2.95
CA LEU A 233 2.26 -2.86 -2.75
C LEU A 233 2.05 -4.01 -3.74
N VAL A 234 2.19 -5.24 -3.25
CA VAL A 234 2.32 -6.46 -4.06
C VAL A 234 0.96 -7.14 -4.20
N GLY A 235 0.51 -7.36 -5.44
CA GLY A 235 -0.72 -8.10 -5.73
C GLY A 235 -0.49 -9.63 -5.74
N GLY A 236 -0.66 -10.27 -6.90
CA GLY A 236 -0.65 -11.73 -7.06
C GLY A 236 0.58 -12.45 -6.50
N ALA A 237 1.78 -11.86 -6.60
CA ALA A 237 3.00 -12.43 -6.02
C ALA A 237 2.92 -12.58 -4.48
N SER A 238 2.09 -11.79 -3.78
CA SER A 238 1.88 -11.92 -2.34
C SER A 238 1.05 -13.16 -1.94
N LEU A 239 0.52 -13.90 -2.91
CA LEU A 239 -0.21 -15.16 -2.70
C LEU A 239 0.68 -16.40 -2.90
N VAL A 240 1.95 -16.21 -3.26
CA VAL A 240 2.95 -17.26 -3.48
C VAL A 240 4.09 -17.07 -2.50
N VAL A 241 4.34 -18.06 -1.65
CA VAL A 241 5.28 -17.94 -0.52
C VAL A 241 6.67 -17.50 -1.00
N ASP A 242 7.26 -18.24 -1.93
CA ASP A 242 8.63 -17.99 -2.38
C ASP A 242 8.77 -16.60 -3.04
N GLU A 243 7.80 -16.21 -3.88
CA GLU A 243 7.78 -14.90 -4.53
C GLU A 243 7.73 -13.76 -3.51
N PHE A 244 6.81 -13.83 -2.53
CA PHE A 244 6.65 -12.76 -1.54
C PHE A 244 7.86 -12.66 -0.61
N ILE A 245 8.41 -13.81 -0.19
CA ILE A 245 9.63 -13.87 0.63
C ILE A 245 10.83 -13.30 -0.13
N ASP A 246 10.98 -13.58 -1.41
CA ASP A 246 12.11 -13.04 -2.20
C ASP A 246 11.98 -11.54 -2.44
N ILE A 247 10.76 -10.99 -2.56
CA ILE A 247 10.53 -9.54 -2.57
C ILE A 247 10.92 -8.91 -1.21
N ILE A 248 10.59 -9.55 -0.09
CA ILE A 248 10.99 -9.10 1.26
C ILE A 248 12.53 -9.13 1.41
N LYS A 249 13.20 -10.18 0.92
CA LYS A 249 14.66 -10.26 0.93
C LYS A 249 15.30 -9.15 0.08
N ALA A 250 14.72 -8.83 -1.07
CA ALA A 250 15.19 -7.72 -1.89
C ALA A 250 15.08 -6.39 -1.14
N ALA A 251 13.98 -6.15 -0.41
CA ALA A 251 13.81 -4.96 0.43
C ALA A 251 14.86 -4.90 1.56
N ASN A 252 15.17 -6.02 2.20
CA ASN A 252 16.22 -6.08 3.21
C ASN A 252 17.60 -5.74 2.63
N GLN A 253 17.89 -6.21 1.42
CA GLN A 253 19.19 -6.00 0.78
C GLN A 253 19.44 -4.53 0.42
N VAL A 254 18.42 -3.80 -0.02
CA VAL A 254 18.55 -2.37 -0.37
C VAL A 254 18.60 -1.46 0.86
N SER A 255 18.26 -1.97 2.04
CA SER A 255 18.26 -1.23 3.31
C SER A 255 19.56 -1.42 4.12
N ALA A 256 20.40 -2.37 3.70
CA ALA A 256 21.67 -2.66 4.35
C ALA A 256 22.76 -1.69 3.86
#